data_1693ca872ee370ca9be5f3dfe0d09834
#
_entry.id   1693ca872ee370ca9be5f3dfe0d09834
#
_cell.length_a   1.000
_cell.length_b   1.000
_cell.length_c   1.000
_cell.angle_alpha   90.00
_cell.angle_beta   90.00
_cell.angle_gamma   90.00
#
_symmetry.space_group_name_H-M   'P 1'
#
loop_
_entity.id
_entity.type
_entity.pdbx_description
1 polymer ?
#
loop_
_entity_poly.entity_id
_entity_poly.type
_entity_poly.pdbx_seq_one_letter_code
_entity_poly.pdbx_strand_id
1 'polypeptide(L)'
;DLHVHGSQYVQRGIGMDCLLSDWLNHYTFPQESQFRDMDYAKESYDAFVDDMLRHGTFHANVFATIHREATDYLFDKMEEKGMYGYVGKVNMDCNSPEFLIEKTEDSLLETEKYLSDHEGSKKVKTILAPRFAPTCSEPLILGLGKLAAKYHCGVHTHLVESVWEAQEALKLFPGYGSDAEIYE
;
A
#
# COMPACT_ATOMS: atom_id res chain seq x y z
N ASP A 1 -8.55 -4.22 -12.41
CA ASP A 1 -8.48 -2.99 -11.63
C ASP A 1 -7.02 -2.54 -11.52
N LEU A 2 -6.75 -1.27 -11.82
CA LEU A 2 -5.37 -0.75 -11.79
C LEU A 2 -4.98 -0.16 -10.43
N HIS A 3 -5.94 0.02 -9.52
CA HIS A 3 -5.70 0.54 -8.17
C HIS A 3 -6.84 0.17 -7.24
N VAL A 4 -6.56 -0.70 -6.27
CA VAL A 4 -7.53 -1.08 -5.25
C VAL A 4 -6.83 -1.37 -3.92
N HIS A 5 -7.46 -0.99 -2.83
CA HIS A 5 -6.96 -1.27 -1.48
C HIS A 5 -7.63 -2.52 -0.92
N GLY A 6 -6.88 -3.62 -0.83
CA GLY A 6 -7.40 -4.86 -0.27
C GLY A 6 -7.83 -4.73 1.19
N SER A 7 -7.07 -3.97 1.98
CA SER A 7 -7.36 -3.71 3.40
C SER A 7 -8.61 -2.85 3.65
N GLN A 8 -9.06 -2.09 2.64
CA GLN A 8 -10.24 -1.23 2.76
C GLN A 8 -11.54 -1.92 2.29
N TYR A 9 -11.45 -3.16 1.82
CA TYR A 9 -12.60 -3.93 1.36
C TYR A 9 -13.73 -3.99 2.39
N VAL A 10 -13.39 -4.17 3.65
CA VAL A 10 -14.35 -4.32 4.76
C VAL A 10 -15.07 -3.02 5.14
N GLN A 11 -14.53 -1.86 4.74
CA GLN A 11 -15.12 -0.55 5.02
C GLN A 11 -15.81 0.11 3.82
N ARG A 12 -16.10 -0.64 2.78
CA ARG A 12 -16.75 -0.12 1.56
C ARG A 12 -18.01 0.67 1.86
N GLY A 13 -18.08 1.91 1.34
CA GLY A 13 -19.21 2.81 1.53
C GLY A 13 -19.26 3.52 2.87
N ILE A 14 -18.27 3.34 3.75
CA ILE A 14 -18.21 4.01 5.06
C ILE A 14 -17.42 5.32 4.95
N GLY A 15 -17.99 6.41 5.48
CA GLY A 15 -17.33 7.71 5.54
C GLY A 15 -17.15 8.41 4.19
N MET A 16 -17.93 8.05 3.16
CA MET A 16 -17.80 8.59 1.80
C MET A 16 -18.14 10.07 1.67
N ASP A 17 -18.68 10.69 2.71
CA ASP A 17 -19.00 12.10 2.83
C ASP A 17 -17.93 12.91 3.56
N CYS A 18 -16.85 12.27 4.00
CA CYS A 18 -15.72 12.92 4.67
C CYS A 18 -14.70 13.49 3.69
N LEU A 19 -13.94 14.50 4.13
CA LEU A 19 -12.71 14.91 3.47
C LEU A 19 -11.64 13.81 3.65
N LEU A 20 -10.67 13.75 2.72
CA LEU A 20 -9.64 12.70 2.71
C LEU A 20 -8.94 12.53 4.06
N SER A 21 -8.44 13.62 4.67
CA SER A 21 -7.74 13.57 5.95
C SER A 21 -8.62 13.03 7.08
N ASP A 22 -9.88 13.44 7.13
CA ASP A 22 -10.83 12.98 8.15
C ASP A 22 -11.19 11.52 7.94
N TRP A 23 -11.43 11.12 6.69
CA TRP A 23 -11.71 9.74 6.33
C TRP A 23 -10.55 8.81 6.67
N LEU A 24 -9.31 9.20 6.35
CA LEU A 24 -8.11 8.44 6.68
C LEU A 24 -8.00 8.22 8.20
N ASN A 25 -8.12 9.28 8.99
CA ASN A 25 -7.90 9.22 10.44
C ASN A 25 -9.02 8.51 11.21
N HIS A 26 -10.29 8.69 10.81
CA HIS A 26 -11.44 8.17 11.57
C HIS A 26 -11.87 6.77 11.12
N TYR A 27 -11.61 6.38 9.89
CA TYR A 27 -12.09 5.11 9.34
C TYR A 27 -10.95 4.24 8.82
N THR A 28 -10.12 4.74 7.91
CA THR A 28 -9.17 3.93 7.16
C THR A 28 -8.01 3.43 8.02
N PHE A 29 -7.31 4.32 8.71
CA PHE A 29 -6.16 3.92 9.53
C PHE A 29 -6.52 2.98 10.67
N PRO A 30 -7.60 3.23 11.46
CA PRO A 30 -8.07 2.27 12.44
C PRO A 30 -8.42 0.89 11.84
N GLN A 31 -9.04 0.88 10.66
CA GLN A 31 -9.42 -0.36 9.98
C GLN A 31 -8.19 -1.13 9.48
N GLU A 32 -7.26 -0.45 8.81
CA GLU A 32 -6.04 -1.09 8.28
C GLU A 32 -5.15 -1.64 9.40
N SER A 33 -5.13 -1.03 10.59
CA SER A 33 -4.36 -1.52 11.72
C SER A 33 -4.78 -2.91 12.23
N GLN A 34 -6.01 -3.34 11.92
CA GLN A 34 -6.52 -4.65 12.33
C GLN A 34 -5.86 -5.80 11.54
N PHE A 35 -5.28 -5.51 10.39
CA PHE A 35 -4.57 -6.50 9.56
C PHE A 35 -3.25 -7.02 10.19
N ARG A 36 -2.83 -6.49 11.34
CA ARG A 36 -1.81 -7.12 12.19
C ARG A 36 -2.28 -8.46 12.79
N ASP A 37 -3.59 -8.65 12.94
CA ASP A 37 -4.20 -9.91 13.34
C ASP A 37 -4.39 -10.78 12.07
N MET A 38 -3.68 -11.90 12.02
CA MET A 38 -3.68 -12.76 10.85
C MET A 38 -5.00 -13.51 10.62
N ASP A 39 -5.78 -13.76 11.64
CA ASP A 39 -7.10 -14.37 11.47
C ASP A 39 -8.05 -13.37 10.80
N TYR A 40 -8.02 -12.12 11.25
CA TYR A 40 -8.74 -11.01 10.63
C TYR A 40 -8.28 -10.76 9.18
N ALA A 41 -6.97 -10.72 8.95
CA ALA A 41 -6.40 -10.50 7.62
C ALA A 41 -6.81 -11.58 6.63
N LYS A 42 -6.76 -12.87 7.04
CA LYS A 42 -7.15 -14.01 6.20
C LYS A 42 -8.62 -13.94 5.82
N GLU A 43 -9.52 -13.76 6.80
CA GLU A 43 -10.95 -13.66 6.53
C GLU A 43 -11.27 -12.51 5.57
N SER A 44 -10.67 -11.34 5.81
CA SER A 44 -10.89 -10.15 4.99
C SER A 44 -10.35 -10.31 3.57
N TYR A 45 -9.15 -10.85 3.40
CA TYR A 45 -8.54 -11.01 2.08
C TYR A 45 -9.16 -12.16 1.29
N ASP A 46 -9.62 -13.23 1.95
CA ASP A 46 -10.37 -14.30 1.29
C ASP A 46 -11.67 -13.76 0.68
N ALA A 47 -12.42 -12.97 1.46
CA ALA A 47 -13.63 -12.33 0.99
C ALA A 47 -13.36 -11.33 -0.15
N PHE A 48 -12.29 -10.53 -0.04
CA PHE A 48 -11.88 -9.58 -1.07
C PHE A 48 -11.53 -10.25 -2.39
N VAL A 49 -10.69 -11.28 -2.37
CA VAL A 49 -10.25 -12.00 -3.57
C VAL A 49 -11.41 -12.75 -4.22
N ASP A 50 -12.25 -13.42 -3.42
CA ASP A 50 -13.41 -14.14 -3.93
C ASP A 50 -14.44 -13.18 -4.56
N ASP A 51 -14.64 -12.00 -3.99
CA ASP A 51 -15.54 -10.97 -4.56
C ASP A 51 -15.00 -10.41 -5.88
N MET A 52 -13.69 -10.11 -5.95
CA MET A 52 -13.09 -9.67 -7.22
C MET A 52 -13.34 -10.68 -8.34
N LEU A 53 -13.08 -11.95 -8.08
CA LEU A 53 -13.28 -13.01 -9.06
C LEU A 53 -14.76 -13.18 -9.43
N ARG A 54 -15.65 -13.13 -8.45
CA ARG A 54 -17.11 -13.23 -8.64
C ARG A 54 -17.65 -12.12 -9.53
N HIS A 55 -17.04 -10.93 -9.46
CA HIS A 55 -17.42 -9.77 -10.27
C HIS A 55 -16.57 -9.62 -11.57
N GLY A 56 -15.75 -10.61 -11.90
CA GLY A 56 -15.01 -10.66 -13.17
C GLY A 56 -13.69 -9.86 -13.18
N THR A 57 -13.16 -9.50 -12.00
CA THR A 57 -11.86 -8.85 -11.88
C THR A 57 -10.78 -9.91 -11.69
N PHE A 58 -10.10 -10.28 -12.78
CA PHE A 58 -9.02 -11.28 -12.77
C PHE A 58 -7.62 -10.66 -12.75
N HIS A 59 -7.51 -9.35 -12.90
CA HIS A 59 -6.25 -8.63 -12.92
C HIS A 59 -6.39 -7.38 -12.04
N ALA A 60 -5.56 -7.26 -11.01
CA ALA A 60 -5.62 -6.13 -10.09
C ALA A 60 -4.23 -5.70 -9.60
N ASN A 61 -4.07 -4.39 -9.42
CA ASN A 61 -2.93 -3.81 -8.71
C ASN A 61 -3.41 -3.42 -7.32
N VAL A 62 -2.91 -4.10 -6.30
CA VAL A 62 -3.44 -4.03 -4.95
C VAL A 62 -2.47 -3.37 -3.99
N PHE A 63 -2.94 -2.32 -3.31
CA PHE A 63 -2.37 -1.85 -2.06
C PHE A 63 -2.82 -2.81 -0.95
N ALA A 64 -1.87 -3.44 -0.25
CA ALA A 64 -2.17 -4.32 0.88
C ALA A 64 -2.20 -3.54 2.20
N THR A 65 -1.20 -3.68 3.02
CA THR A 65 -1.05 -3.03 4.32
C THR A 65 0.45 -2.91 4.67
N ILE A 66 0.78 -2.21 5.74
CA ILE A 66 2.16 -2.18 6.27
C ILE A 66 2.59 -3.54 6.84
N HIS A 67 1.64 -4.41 7.25
CA HIS A 67 1.92 -5.70 7.88
C HIS A 67 2.34 -6.72 6.83
N ARG A 68 3.62 -7.12 6.88
CA ARG A 68 4.19 -8.01 5.87
C ARG A 68 3.47 -9.34 5.76
N GLU A 69 3.25 -10.04 6.89
CA GLU A 69 2.61 -11.38 6.88
C GLU A 69 1.22 -11.35 6.22
N ALA A 70 0.44 -10.29 6.48
CA ALA A 70 -0.85 -10.11 5.84
C ALA A 70 -0.71 -9.84 4.33
N THR A 71 0.33 -9.11 3.94
CA THR A 71 0.62 -8.85 2.51
C THR A 71 1.07 -10.11 1.79
N ASP A 72 1.94 -10.92 2.41
CA ASP A 72 2.35 -12.23 1.90
C ASP A 72 1.13 -13.13 1.68
N TYR A 73 0.23 -13.18 2.66
CA TYR A 73 -1.01 -13.96 2.54
C TYR A 73 -1.88 -13.52 1.36
N LEU A 74 -2.08 -12.21 1.17
CA LEU A 74 -2.84 -11.70 0.04
C LEU A 74 -2.19 -12.07 -1.30
N PHE A 75 -0.86 -11.93 -1.39
CA PHE A 75 -0.09 -12.28 -2.57
C PHE A 75 -0.29 -13.75 -2.93
N ASP A 76 -0.08 -14.64 -1.96
CA ASP A 76 -0.23 -16.09 -2.14
C ASP A 76 -1.67 -16.47 -2.49
N LYS A 77 -2.64 -15.81 -1.88
CA LYS A 77 -4.07 -16.04 -2.17
C LYS A 77 -4.44 -15.67 -3.60
N MET A 78 -3.98 -14.55 -4.10
CA MET A 78 -4.18 -14.14 -5.49
C MET A 78 -3.50 -15.11 -6.46
N GLU A 79 -2.27 -15.56 -6.16
CA GLU A 79 -1.53 -16.54 -6.97
C GLU A 79 -2.25 -17.90 -7.00
N GLU A 80 -2.71 -18.40 -5.82
CA GLU A 80 -3.49 -19.64 -5.67
C GLU A 80 -4.78 -19.62 -6.51
N LYS A 81 -5.51 -18.51 -6.42
CA LYS A 81 -6.77 -18.31 -7.17
C LYS A 81 -6.57 -18.05 -8.67
N GLY A 82 -5.34 -17.95 -9.13
CA GLY A 82 -5.01 -17.76 -10.54
C GLY A 82 -5.22 -16.35 -11.06
N MET A 83 -5.25 -15.37 -10.18
CA MET A 83 -5.30 -13.96 -10.55
C MET A 83 -3.95 -13.47 -11.11
N TYR A 84 -3.99 -12.34 -11.78
CA TYR A 84 -2.80 -11.64 -12.30
C TYR A 84 -2.75 -10.23 -11.71
N GLY A 85 -1.56 -9.65 -11.67
CA GLY A 85 -1.38 -8.24 -11.29
C GLY A 85 -0.25 -8.03 -10.32
N TYR A 86 -0.41 -7.02 -9.47
CA TYR A 86 0.62 -6.62 -8.54
C TYR A 86 0.04 -6.51 -7.13
N VAL A 87 0.85 -6.88 -6.15
CA VAL A 87 0.54 -6.64 -4.73
C VAL A 87 1.69 -5.85 -4.11
N GLY A 88 1.37 -4.75 -3.47
CA GLY A 88 2.33 -3.87 -2.80
C GLY A 88 2.17 -3.88 -1.29
N LYS A 89 3.29 -4.17 -0.57
CA LYS A 89 3.38 -3.85 0.85
C LYS A 89 3.42 -2.34 1.01
N VAL A 90 2.47 -1.80 1.74
CA VAL A 90 2.41 -0.36 2.02
C VAL A 90 3.56 0.08 2.92
N ASN A 91 4.13 1.24 2.63
CA ASN A 91 5.19 1.85 3.41
C ASN A 91 4.72 3.20 3.97
N MET A 92 4.86 3.38 5.29
CA MET A 92 4.51 4.60 6.02
C MET A 92 5.42 4.71 7.24
N ASP A 93 6.23 5.79 7.34
CA ASP A 93 7.16 5.99 8.44
C ASP A 93 7.03 7.37 9.12
N CYS A 94 6.08 8.20 8.69
CA CYS A 94 5.83 9.50 9.31
C CYS A 94 4.36 9.94 9.18
N ASN A 95 3.99 10.97 9.93
CA ASN A 95 2.68 11.65 9.89
C ASN A 95 1.46 10.72 9.88
N SER A 96 1.56 9.60 10.58
CA SER A 96 0.52 8.58 10.68
C SER A 96 0.33 8.19 12.15
N PRO A 97 -0.82 7.59 12.53
CA PRO A 97 -1.01 7.12 13.90
C PRO A 97 0.05 6.10 14.31
N GLU A 98 0.49 6.15 15.58
CA GLU A 98 1.52 5.23 16.12
C GLU A 98 1.21 3.75 15.91
N PHE A 99 -0.07 3.40 15.86
CA PHE A 99 -0.51 2.02 15.65
C PHE A 99 -0.43 1.57 14.19
N LEU A 100 -0.13 2.49 13.26
CA LEU A 100 -0.02 2.21 11.81
C LEU A 100 1.16 2.99 11.20
N ILE A 101 2.32 2.89 11.84
CA ILE A 101 3.56 3.51 11.39
C ILE A 101 4.72 2.55 11.60
N GLU A 102 5.67 2.54 10.69
CA GLU A 102 6.90 1.73 10.77
C GLU A 102 8.10 2.64 11.05
N LYS A 103 9.20 2.07 11.54
CA LYS A 103 10.49 2.75 11.44
C LYS A 103 11.02 2.60 10.01
N THR A 104 11.69 3.63 9.51
CA THR A 104 12.21 3.66 8.13
C THR A 104 13.03 2.41 7.81
N GLU A 105 13.97 2.03 8.69
CA GLU A 105 14.85 0.89 8.48
C GLU A 105 14.09 -0.44 8.48
N ASP A 106 13.11 -0.59 9.39
CA ASP A 106 12.28 -1.79 9.49
C ASP A 106 11.38 -1.90 8.25
N SER A 107 10.77 -0.78 7.82
CA SER A 107 9.94 -0.74 6.60
C SER A 107 10.73 -1.15 5.36
N LEU A 108 11.94 -0.63 5.18
CA LEU A 108 12.82 -0.98 4.06
C LEU A 108 13.26 -2.44 4.12
N LEU A 109 13.65 -2.94 5.30
CA LEU A 109 14.09 -4.32 5.49
C LEU A 109 12.97 -5.32 5.17
N GLU A 110 11.77 -5.08 5.70
CA GLU A 110 10.62 -5.97 5.47
C GLU A 110 10.13 -5.90 4.02
N THR A 111 10.21 -4.72 3.39
CA THR A 111 9.91 -4.58 1.96
C THR A 111 10.93 -5.32 1.11
N GLU A 112 12.21 -5.24 1.42
CA GLU A 112 13.25 -5.97 0.67
C GLU A 112 13.06 -7.49 0.79
N LYS A 113 12.76 -8.00 1.98
CA LYS A 113 12.43 -9.41 2.17
C LYS A 113 11.20 -9.82 1.37
N TYR A 114 10.13 -8.99 1.39
CA TYR A 114 8.93 -9.22 0.60
C TYR A 114 9.23 -9.35 -0.90
N LEU A 115 10.03 -8.46 -1.44
CA LEU A 115 10.45 -8.51 -2.85
C LEU A 115 11.23 -9.79 -3.16
N SER A 116 12.19 -10.14 -2.30
CA SER A 116 13.05 -11.31 -2.47
C SER A 116 12.28 -12.62 -2.37
N ASP A 117 11.37 -12.75 -1.42
CA ASP A 117 10.63 -13.99 -1.17
C ASP A 117 9.65 -14.33 -2.30
N HIS A 118 9.14 -13.32 -3.00
CA HIS A 118 8.24 -13.49 -4.14
C HIS A 118 8.91 -13.32 -5.51
N GLU A 119 10.26 -13.26 -5.56
CA GLU A 119 11.00 -13.20 -6.80
C GLU A 119 10.73 -14.44 -7.66
N GLY A 120 10.42 -14.24 -8.93
CA GLY A 120 10.15 -15.34 -9.88
C GLY A 120 8.70 -15.80 -9.94
N SER A 121 7.78 -15.26 -9.12
CA SER A 121 6.35 -15.51 -9.29
C SER A 121 5.88 -15.10 -10.68
N LYS A 122 4.96 -15.87 -11.28
CA LYS A 122 4.62 -15.73 -12.70
C LYS A 122 3.36 -14.91 -12.97
N LYS A 123 2.38 -14.99 -12.08
CA LYS A 123 1.07 -14.37 -12.28
C LYS A 123 0.94 -13.08 -11.48
N VAL A 124 1.17 -13.17 -10.20
CA VAL A 124 1.21 -12.01 -9.31
C VAL A 124 2.64 -11.55 -9.16
N LYS A 125 2.86 -10.25 -9.19
CA LYS A 125 4.16 -9.61 -9.04
C LYS A 125 4.16 -8.71 -7.83
N THR A 126 5.33 -8.50 -7.26
CA THR A 126 5.53 -7.49 -6.23
C THR A 126 5.65 -6.10 -6.86
N ILE A 127 5.18 -5.09 -6.14
CA ILE A 127 5.34 -3.69 -6.48
C ILE A 127 5.63 -2.90 -5.20
N LEU A 128 6.44 -1.87 -5.27
CA LEU A 128 6.64 -0.97 -4.14
C LEU A 128 5.44 -0.07 -3.95
N ALA A 129 5.02 0.13 -2.71
CA ALA A 129 3.81 0.88 -2.41
C ALA A 129 4.05 1.93 -1.30
N PRO A 130 4.92 2.96 -1.51
CA PRO A 130 4.88 4.13 -0.65
C PRO A 130 3.46 4.69 -0.68
N ARG A 131 2.84 4.88 0.48
CA ARG A 131 1.41 5.25 0.50
C ARG A 131 1.16 6.54 -0.27
N PHE A 132 1.81 7.61 0.16
CA PHE A 132 1.84 8.92 -0.51
C PHE A 132 2.85 9.83 0.23
N ALA A 133 3.28 10.91 -0.39
CA ALA A 133 4.32 11.79 0.15
C ALA A 133 4.08 12.23 1.61
N PRO A 134 2.87 12.62 2.04
CA PRO A 134 2.66 13.03 3.43
C PRO A 134 2.98 11.98 4.50
N THR A 135 2.95 10.69 4.18
CA THR A 135 3.22 9.60 5.15
C THR A 135 4.55 8.90 4.96
N CYS A 136 5.36 9.36 4.02
CA CYS A 136 6.66 8.79 3.71
C CYS A 136 7.76 9.82 3.88
N SER A 137 8.73 9.56 4.73
CA SER A 137 9.90 10.43 4.86
C SER A 137 10.78 10.36 3.60
N GLU A 138 11.58 11.41 3.37
CA GLU A 138 12.55 11.42 2.27
C GLU A 138 13.52 10.22 2.33
N PRO A 139 14.09 9.82 3.49
CA PRO A 139 14.89 8.61 3.59
C PRO A 139 14.16 7.33 3.16
N LEU A 140 12.87 7.21 3.47
CA LEU A 140 12.05 6.06 3.03
C LEU A 140 11.87 6.06 1.51
N ILE A 141 11.49 7.20 0.92
CA ILE A 141 11.30 7.33 -0.53
C ILE A 141 12.60 6.99 -1.28
N LEU A 142 13.73 7.58 -0.86
CA LEU A 142 15.05 7.29 -1.44
C LEU A 142 15.45 5.82 -1.28
N GLY A 143 15.14 5.21 -0.13
CA GLY A 143 15.38 3.79 0.12
C GLY A 143 14.57 2.90 -0.81
N LEU A 144 13.28 3.19 -0.98
CA LEU A 144 12.40 2.47 -1.90
C LEU A 144 12.84 2.63 -3.35
N GLY A 145 13.30 3.81 -3.77
CA GLY A 145 13.90 4.03 -5.10
C GLY A 145 15.11 3.12 -5.36
N LYS A 146 15.98 2.92 -4.35
CA LYS A 146 17.09 1.96 -4.46
C LYS A 146 16.61 0.51 -4.59
N LEU A 147 15.56 0.13 -3.87
CA LEU A 147 14.94 -1.19 -4.00
C LEU A 147 14.28 -1.37 -5.38
N ALA A 148 13.60 -0.35 -5.91
CA ALA A 148 13.05 -0.36 -7.26
C ALA A 148 14.12 -0.67 -8.31
N ALA A 149 15.26 0.03 -8.23
CA ALA A 149 16.39 -0.19 -9.12
C ALA A 149 17.02 -1.59 -8.95
N LYS A 150 17.18 -2.05 -7.70
CA LYS A 150 17.78 -3.36 -7.40
C LYS A 150 16.94 -4.53 -7.90
N TYR A 151 15.64 -4.49 -7.69
CA TYR A 151 14.71 -5.58 -8.02
C TYR A 151 14.00 -5.38 -9.37
N HIS A 152 14.29 -4.29 -10.09
CA HIS A 152 13.64 -3.93 -11.35
C HIS A 152 12.10 -3.96 -11.25
N CYS A 153 11.55 -3.50 -10.13
CA CYS A 153 10.12 -3.45 -9.87
C CYS A 153 9.56 -2.02 -9.99
N GLY A 154 8.27 -1.93 -10.28
CA GLY A 154 7.56 -0.66 -10.35
C GLY A 154 7.26 -0.06 -8.97
N VAL A 155 6.82 1.19 -9.00
CA VAL A 155 6.31 1.91 -7.83
C VAL A 155 4.85 2.28 -8.07
N HIS A 156 4.02 2.08 -7.08
CA HIS A 156 2.60 2.37 -7.08
C HIS A 156 2.31 3.26 -5.86
N THR A 157 1.77 4.44 -6.07
CA THR A 157 1.52 5.43 -5.02
C THR A 157 0.25 6.23 -5.29
N HIS A 158 -0.15 7.09 -4.38
CA HIS A 158 -1.17 8.10 -4.59
C HIS A 158 -0.50 9.43 -4.92
N LEU A 159 -1.13 10.20 -5.79
CA LEU A 159 -0.60 11.47 -6.27
C LEU A 159 -1.71 12.50 -6.42
N VAL A 160 -1.65 13.56 -5.64
CA VAL A 160 -2.58 14.70 -5.71
C VAL A 160 -4.05 14.27 -5.64
N GLU A 161 -4.39 13.37 -4.73
CA GLU A 161 -5.76 12.89 -4.53
C GLU A 161 -6.68 13.99 -3.95
N SER A 162 -6.09 14.96 -3.26
CA SER A 162 -6.79 16.10 -2.69
C SER A 162 -5.94 17.36 -2.65
N VAL A 163 -6.59 18.53 -2.54
CA VAL A 163 -5.90 19.82 -2.36
C VAL A 163 -5.07 19.84 -1.09
N TRP A 164 -5.58 19.22 -0.01
CA TRP A 164 -4.84 19.07 1.25
C TRP A 164 -3.54 18.28 1.04
N GLU A 165 -3.59 17.17 0.34
CA GLU A 165 -2.42 16.33 0.07
C GLU A 165 -1.34 17.11 -0.69
N ALA A 166 -1.71 17.77 -1.79
CA ALA A 166 -0.77 18.56 -2.59
C ALA A 166 -0.07 19.66 -1.75
N GLN A 167 -0.83 20.34 -0.88
CA GLN A 167 -0.28 21.37 0.00
C GLN A 167 0.64 20.78 1.08
N GLU A 168 0.24 19.67 1.67
CA GLU A 168 1.03 19.01 2.73
C GLU A 168 2.32 18.39 2.16
N ALA A 169 2.26 17.76 0.98
CA ALA A 169 3.43 17.22 0.30
C ALA A 169 4.48 18.32 0.07
N LEU A 170 4.12 19.45 -0.53
CA LEU A 170 5.08 20.55 -0.77
C LEU A 170 5.58 21.24 0.50
N LYS A 171 4.80 21.21 1.57
CA LYS A 171 5.22 21.71 2.89
C LYS A 171 6.28 20.79 3.54
N LEU A 172 6.12 19.49 3.39
CA LEU A 172 7.06 18.48 3.93
C LEU A 172 8.30 18.33 3.05
N PHE A 173 8.19 18.61 1.77
CA PHE A 173 9.27 18.53 0.78
C PHE A 173 9.51 19.90 0.10
N PRO A 174 10.01 20.91 0.81
CA PRO A 174 10.09 22.28 0.31
C PRO A 174 11.11 22.50 -0.82
N GLY A 175 11.93 21.48 -1.12
CA GLY A 175 12.89 21.51 -2.23
C GLY A 175 12.30 21.15 -3.59
N TYR A 176 11.05 20.67 -3.66
CA TYR A 176 10.40 20.19 -4.86
C TYR A 176 9.33 21.17 -5.34
N GLY A 177 9.12 21.24 -6.64
CA GLY A 177 8.15 22.16 -7.26
C GLY A 177 6.74 21.55 -7.39
N SER A 178 6.64 20.23 -7.30
CA SER A 178 5.37 19.50 -7.36
C SER A 178 5.44 18.20 -6.57
N ASP A 179 4.28 17.64 -6.22
CA ASP A 179 4.17 16.32 -5.59
C ASP A 179 4.79 15.21 -6.47
N ALA A 180 4.65 15.31 -7.79
CA ALA A 180 5.22 14.36 -8.72
C ALA A 180 6.76 14.31 -8.68
N GLU A 181 7.41 15.47 -8.55
CA GLU A 181 8.87 15.57 -8.49
C GLU A 181 9.47 14.88 -7.26
N ILE A 182 8.69 14.66 -6.19
CA ILE A 182 9.14 13.93 -4.99
C ILE A 182 9.48 12.47 -5.33
N TYR A 183 8.86 11.92 -6.37
CA TYR A 183 9.03 10.51 -6.77
C TYR A 183 9.94 10.32 -7.99
N GLU A 184 10.44 11.40 -8.58
CA GLU A 184 11.40 11.38 -9.70
C GLU A 184 12.84 11.25 -9.21
#